data_ae0f6a3eb1c928f164b2465962276d0d
#
_entry.id   ae0f6a3eb1c928f164b2465962276d0d
#
_cell.length_a   1.000
_cell.length_b   1.000
_cell.length_c   1.000
_cell.angle_alpha   90.00
_cell.angle_beta   90.00
_cell.angle_gamma   90.00
#
_symmetry.space_group_name_H-M   'P 1'
#
loop_
_entity.id
_entity.type
_entity.pdbx_description
1 polymer ?
#
loop_
_entity_poly.entity_id
_entity_poly.type
_entity_poly.pdbx_seq_one_letter_code
_entity_poly.pdbx_strand_id
1 'polypeptide(L)'
;VTVSALAVVVLALGASFVWRLMHPPVTPFVDAESDGPPVVIQINVVNASGVRGAARRAMEFLRERGFDVVELSTAADTLRHTVVIDRVGDVSSARKVASVIGVEEQRVSSSIDSMLFVHASVVLGADVGALDAFQP
;
A
#
# COMPACT_ATOMS: atom_id res chain seq x y z
N VAL A 1 -18.03 10.36 45.39
CA VAL A 1 -18.50 10.72 44.05
C VAL A 1 -17.35 11.20 43.14
N THR A 2 -16.45 12.02 43.64
CA THR A 2 -15.31 12.55 42.89
C THR A 2 -14.26 11.50 42.52
N VAL A 3 -13.98 10.55 43.42
CA VAL A 3 -13.01 9.46 43.21
C VAL A 3 -13.49 8.47 42.15
N SER A 4 -14.78 8.15 42.14
CA SER A 4 -15.38 7.26 41.14
C SER A 4 -15.37 7.87 39.73
N ALA A 5 -15.62 9.18 39.60
CA ALA A 5 -15.55 9.89 38.36
C ALA A 5 -14.11 9.93 37.82
N LEU A 6 -13.12 10.14 38.68
CA LEU A 6 -11.72 10.13 38.29
C LEU A 6 -11.28 8.73 37.78
N ALA A 7 -11.72 7.67 38.46
CA ALA A 7 -11.41 6.30 38.06
C ALA A 7 -11.97 5.96 36.68
N VAL A 8 -13.18 6.39 36.37
CA VAL A 8 -13.80 6.20 35.04
C VAL A 8 -13.02 6.94 33.95
N VAL A 9 -12.57 8.16 34.21
CA VAL A 9 -11.77 8.94 33.26
C VAL A 9 -10.43 8.26 32.99
N VAL A 10 -9.74 7.78 34.04
CA VAL A 10 -8.47 7.07 33.90
C VAL A 10 -8.61 5.77 33.09
N LEU A 11 -9.70 5.02 33.35
CA LEU A 11 -9.98 3.79 32.58
C LEU A 11 -10.30 4.09 31.11
N ALA A 12 -11.06 5.15 30.82
CA ALA A 12 -11.38 5.56 29.47
C ALA A 12 -10.12 6.01 28.69
N LEU A 13 -9.24 6.77 29.35
CA LEU A 13 -7.96 7.19 28.75
C LEU A 13 -7.03 6.00 28.54
N GLY A 14 -6.96 5.06 29.47
CA GLY A 14 -6.19 3.83 29.34
C GLY A 14 -6.68 2.96 28.19
N ALA A 15 -8.00 2.77 28.08
CA ALA A 15 -8.60 2.01 26.97
C ALA A 15 -8.36 2.70 25.62
N SER A 16 -8.47 4.02 25.56
CA SER A 16 -8.16 4.81 24.34
C SER A 16 -6.69 4.69 23.93
N PHE A 17 -5.79 4.69 24.92
CA PHE A 17 -4.36 4.53 24.66
C PHE A 17 -4.02 3.13 24.13
N VAL A 18 -4.58 2.08 24.74
CA VAL A 18 -4.40 0.69 24.27
C VAL A 18 -4.99 0.51 22.86
N TRP A 19 -6.17 1.08 22.60
CA TRP A 19 -6.77 1.07 21.27
C TRP A 19 -5.86 1.71 20.22
N ARG A 20 -5.24 2.84 20.56
CA ARG A 20 -4.31 3.55 19.68
C ARG A 20 -3.01 2.78 19.43
N LEU A 21 -2.53 1.99 20.40
CA LEU A 21 -1.38 1.10 20.23
C LEU A 21 -1.70 -0.10 19.33
N MET A 22 -2.93 -0.62 19.38
CA MET A 22 -3.38 -1.73 18.55
C MET A 22 -3.74 -1.29 17.12
N HIS A 23 -4.08 0.00 16.94
CA HIS A 23 -4.41 0.59 15.65
C HIS A 23 -3.51 1.79 15.39
N PRO A 24 -2.20 1.56 15.16
CA PRO A 24 -1.30 2.66 14.86
C PRO A 24 -1.81 3.42 13.64
N PRO A 25 -1.78 4.76 13.68
CA PRO A 25 -2.13 5.54 12.51
C PRO A 25 -1.23 5.10 11.36
N VAL A 26 -1.80 4.86 10.17
CA VAL A 26 -1.02 4.62 8.96
C VAL A 26 -0.16 5.84 8.73
N THR A 27 1.10 5.76 9.14
CA THR A 27 2.07 6.78 8.78
C THR A 27 2.41 6.63 7.31
N PRO A 28 2.46 7.73 6.54
CA PRO A 28 3.03 7.68 5.20
C PRO A 28 4.39 6.98 5.28
N PHE A 29 4.65 6.03 4.38
CA PHE A 29 5.96 5.39 4.28
C PHE A 29 6.98 6.45 3.85
N VAL A 30 7.59 7.06 4.85
CA VAL A 30 8.75 7.91 4.68
C VAL A 30 9.95 7.03 5.04
N ASP A 31 10.88 6.85 4.12
CA ASP A 31 12.12 6.16 4.41
C ASP A 31 12.91 6.95 5.48
N ALA A 32 12.77 6.53 6.74
CA ALA A 32 13.49 7.12 7.87
C ALA A 32 15.00 6.79 7.86
N GLU A 33 15.45 5.95 6.92
CA GLU A 33 16.85 5.52 6.84
C GLU A 33 17.68 6.24 5.77
N SER A 34 17.08 7.14 5.00
CA SER A 34 17.83 7.97 4.06
C SER A 34 18.04 9.36 4.65
N ASP A 35 19.29 9.80 4.75
CA ASP A 35 19.69 11.18 5.11
C ASP A 35 19.23 12.23 4.06
N GLY A 36 18.33 11.86 3.16
CA GLY A 36 17.75 12.71 2.12
C GLY A 36 16.29 13.13 2.43
N PRO A 37 15.76 14.07 1.66
CA PRO A 37 14.34 14.42 1.77
C PRO A 37 13.47 13.18 1.54
N PRO A 38 12.29 13.08 2.21
CA PRO A 38 11.42 11.93 2.08
C PRO A 38 11.05 11.69 0.60
N VAL A 39 11.41 10.53 0.08
CA VAL A 39 11.08 10.13 -1.29
C VAL A 39 9.72 9.46 -1.30
N VAL A 40 8.76 10.10 -1.93
CA VAL A 40 7.44 9.50 -2.16
C VAL A 40 7.55 8.48 -3.29
N ILE A 41 7.18 7.23 -3.02
CA ILE A 41 7.21 6.17 -4.03
C ILE A 41 6.08 6.38 -5.03
N GLN A 42 6.45 6.65 -6.28
CA GLN A 42 5.52 6.81 -7.39
C GLN A 42 5.20 5.45 -8.01
N ILE A 43 3.92 5.20 -8.28
CA ILE A 43 3.41 3.91 -8.74
C ILE A 43 2.46 4.13 -9.91
N ASN A 44 2.51 3.24 -10.90
CA ASN A 44 1.39 3.06 -11.82
C ASN A 44 0.67 1.74 -11.50
N VAL A 45 -0.64 1.71 -11.68
CA VAL A 45 -1.48 0.53 -11.47
C VAL A 45 -2.08 0.09 -12.79
N VAL A 46 -1.82 -1.15 -13.16
CA VAL A 46 -2.33 -1.78 -14.38
C VAL A 46 -3.38 -2.82 -13.99
N ASN A 47 -4.59 -2.67 -14.48
CA ASN A 47 -5.64 -3.65 -14.26
C ASN A 47 -5.57 -4.78 -15.29
N ALA A 48 -5.01 -5.91 -14.89
CA ALA A 48 -5.03 -7.16 -15.64
C ALA A 48 -5.86 -8.25 -14.92
N SER A 49 -6.77 -7.83 -14.02
CA SER A 49 -7.60 -8.74 -13.23
C SER A 49 -8.86 -9.20 -13.95
N GLY A 50 -9.30 -8.47 -14.96
CA GLY A 50 -10.63 -8.65 -15.54
C GLY A 50 -11.77 -8.08 -14.68
N VAL A 51 -11.46 -7.54 -13.50
CA VAL A 51 -12.47 -6.96 -12.58
C VAL A 51 -12.56 -5.46 -12.80
N ARG A 52 -13.74 -4.97 -13.15
CA ARG A 52 -13.97 -3.54 -13.36
C ARG A 52 -13.77 -2.76 -12.06
N GLY A 53 -13.05 -1.64 -12.15
CA GLY A 53 -12.81 -0.77 -11.00
C GLY A 53 -11.69 -1.23 -10.06
N ALA A 54 -11.04 -2.36 -10.31
CA ALA A 54 -9.98 -2.89 -9.46
C ALA A 54 -8.80 -1.91 -9.34
N ALA A 55 -8.35 -1.30 -10.43
CA ALA A 55 -7.25 -0.34 -10.40
C ALA A 55 -7.58 0.90 -9.56
N ARG A 56 -8.81 1.41 -9.64
CA ARG A 56 -9.26 2.55 -8.82
C ARG A 56 -9.23 2.21 -7.34
N ARG A 57 -9.75 1.04 -6.95
CA ARG A 57 -9.76 0.60 -5.56
C ARG A 57 -8.35 0.41 -5.02
N ALA A 58 -7.45 -0.19 -5.79
CA ALA A 58 -6.04 -0.30 -5.43
C ALA A 58 -5.36 1.07 -5.30
N MET A 59 -5.66 2.02 -6.20
CA MET A 59 -5.16 3.39 -6.13
C MET A 59 -5.59 4.08 -4.84
N GLU A 60 -6.87 4.04 -4.49
CA GLU A 60 -7.40 4.66 -3.26
C GLU A 60 -6.70 4.08 -2.04
N PHE A 61 -6.60 2.75 -1.96
CA PHE A 61 -5.93 2.04 -0.88
C PHE A 61 -4.45 2.44 -0.74
N LEU A 62 -3.71 2.52 -1.85
CA LEU A 62 -2.29 2.88 -1.84
C LEU A 62 -2.07 4.36 -1.50
N ARG A 63 -2.92 5.26 -2.01
CA ARG A 63 -2.85 6.69 -1.68
C ARG A 63 -3.11 6.97 -0.21
N GLU A 64 -4.05 6.28 0.42
CA GLU A 64 -4.31 6.37 1.86
C GLU A 64 -3.09 5.97 2.69
N ARG A 65 -2.17 5.18 2.12
CA ARG A 65 -0.94 4.72 2.75
C ARG A 65 0.31 5.49 2.34
N GLY A 66 0.13 6.62 1.67
CA GLY A 66 1.21 7.57 1.37
C GLY A 66 1.98 7.30 0.08
N PHE A 67 1.51 6.38 -0.77
CA PHE A 67 2.07 6.19 -2.11
C PHE A 67 1.45 7.18 -3.10
N ASP A 68 2.25 7.61 -4.08
CA ASP A 68 1.78 8.45 -5.16
C ASP A 68 1.43 7.62 -6.39
N VAL A 69 0.14 7.34 -6.57
CA VAL A 69 -0.34 6.63 -7.77
C VAL A 69 -0.59 7.65 -8.87
N VAL A 70 0.28 7.67 -9.87
CA VAL A 70 0.31 8.68 -10.94
C VAL A 70 -0.45 8.27 -12.18
N GLU A 71 -0.64 6.96 -12.40
CA GLU A 71 -1.31 6.45 -13.60
C GLU A 71 -2.12 5.19 -13.30
N LEU A 72 -3.29 5.11 -13.96
CA LEU A 72 -4.11 3.89 -14.01
C LEU A 72 -4.27 3.47 -15.46
N SER A 73 -4.10 2.19 -15.76
CA SER A 73 -4.34 1.61 -17.07
C SER A 73 -5.00 0.24 -16.97
N THR A 74 -5.49 -0.25 -18.11
CA THR A 74 -6.06 -1.60 -18.22
C THR A 74 -5.27 -2.37 -19.26
N ALA A 75 -4.84 -3.58 -18.92
CA ALA A 75 -4.17 -4.47 -19.85
C ALA A 75 -5.17 -5.13 -20.81
N ALA A 76 -4.70 -5.47 -21.99
CA ALA A 76 -5.50 -6.22 -22.97
C ALA A 76 -5.76 -7.66 -22.50
N ASP A 77 -4.74 -8.27 -21.88
CA ASP A 77 -4.80 -9.64 -21.37
C ASP A 77 -4.93 -9.66 -19.84
N THR A 78 -5.54 -10.71 -19.32
CA THR A 78 -5.65 -10.94 -17.88
C THR A 78 -4.48 -11.77 -17.37
N LEU A 79 -4.01 -11.42 -16.15
CA LEU A 79 -3.04 -12.22 -15.41
C LEU A 79 -3.73 -13.02 -14.32
N ARG A 80 -3.17 -14.17 -13.98
CA ARG A 80 -3.65 -15.00 -12.87
C ARG A 80 -3.35 -14.38 -11.52
N HIS A 81 -2.17 -13.85 -11.37
CA HIS A 81 -1.63 -13.36 -10.10
C HIS A 81 -1.19 -11.92 -10.23
N THR A 82 -1.45 -11.16 -9.19
CA THR A 82 -0.93 -9.81 -9.02
C THR A 82 0.58 -9.85 -8.84
N VAL A 83 1.28 -8.97 -9.53
CA VAL A 83 2.72 -8.81 -9.45
C VAL A 83 3.09 -7.35 -9.21
N VAL A 84 4.22 -7.13 -8.58
CA VAL A 84 4.82 -5.81 -8.42
C VAL A 84 6.15 -5.79 -9.14
N ILE A 85 6.39 -4.78 -9.96
CA ILE A 85 7.57 -4.68 -10.81
C ILE A 85 8.34 -3.42 -10.44
N ASP A 86 9.59 -3.60 -10.03
CA ASP A 86 10.55 -2.51 -9.86
C ASP A 86 10.93 -1.94 -11.25
N ARG A 87 10.83 -0.62 -11.38
CA ARG A 87 11.09 0.08 -12.65
C ARG A 87 12.37 0.91 -12.68
N VAL A 88 12.99 1.13 -11.53
CA VAL A 88 14.16 2.02 -11.40
C VAL A 88 15.41 1.31 -10.85
N GLY A 89 15.33 0.03 -10.51
CA GLY A 89 16.42 -0.72 -9.87
C GLY A 89 16.42 -0.62 -8.34
N ASP A 90 15.32 -0.13 -7.76
CA ASP A 90 15.11 -0.08 -6.31
C ASP A 90 14.07 -1.12 -5.88
N VAL A 91 14.51 -2.36 -5.79
CA VAL A 91 13.67 -3.50 -5.38
C VAL A 91 13.08 -3.30 -3.99
N SER A 92 13.74 -2.53 -3.12
CA SER A 92 13.25 -2.30 -1.76
C SER A 92 11.94 -1.50 -1.77
N SER A 93 11.84 -0.49 -2.62
CA SER A 93 10.58 0.25 -2.83
C SER A 93 9.47 -0.63 -3.39
N ALA A 94 9.78 -1.49 -4.36
CA ALA A 94 8.81 -2.45 -4.90
C ALA A 94 8.32 -3.46 -3.85
N ARG A 95 9.21 -3.94 -2.98
CA ARG A 95 8.86 -4.83 -1.85
C ARG A 95 7.95 -4.14 -0.83
N LYS A 96 8.17 -2.85 -0.54
CA LYS A 96 7.29 -2.07 0.34
C LYS A 96 5.88 -1.99 -0.23
N VAL A 97 5.76 -1.69 -1.51
CA VAL A 97 4.46 -1.68 -2.22
C VAL A 97 3.78 -3.04 -2.14
N ALA A 98 4.51 -4.12 -2.44
CA ALA A 98 4.00 -5.49 -2.39
C ALA A 98 3.50 -5.88 -0.99
N SER A 99 4.28 -5.56 0.04
CA SER A 99 3.92 -5.81 1.44
C SER A 99 2.63 -5.09 1.84
N VAL A 100 2.47 -3.84 1.43
CA VAL A 100 1.30 -3.03 1.78
C VAL A 100 0.04 -3.52 1.09
N ILE A 101 0.12 -3.91 -0.19
CA ILE A 101 -1.05 -4.38 -0.94
C ILE A 101 -1.38 -5.86 -0.70
N GLY A 102 -0.48 -6.62 -0.07
CA GLY A 102 -0.67 -8.04 0.23
C GLY A 102 -0.17 -8.98 -0.86
N VAL A 103 0.84 -8.56 -1.63
CA VAL A 103 1.50 -9.40 -2.65
C VAL A 103 2.72 -10.10 -2.05
N GLU A 104 2.84 -11.40 -2.29
CA GLU A 104 3.97 -12.19 -1.83
C GLU A 104 5.29 -11.72 -2.47
N GLU A 105 6.39 -11.76 -1.71
CA GLU A 105 7.70 -11.29 -2.15
C GLU A 105 8.20 -12.01 -3.42
N GLN A 106 7.85 -13.28 -3.61
CA GLN A 106 8.20 -14.06 -4.81
C GLN A 106 7.58 -13.50 -6.09
N ARG A 107 6.57 -12.65 -5.97
CA ARG A 107 5.90 -11.99 -7.09
C ARG A 107 6.38 -10.55 -7.32
N VAL A 108 7.46 -10.17 -6.65
CA VAL A 108 8.19 -8.93 -6.93
C VAL A 108 9.29 -9.23 -7.92
N SER A 109 9.33 -8.53 -9.01
CA SER A 109 10.36 -8.65 -10.05
C SER A 109 10.95 -7.29 -10.39
N SER A 110 12.08 -7.28 -11.07
CA SER A 110 12.69 -6.05 -11.58
C SER A 110 12.67 -6.07 -13.10
N SER A 111 12.16 -5.01 -13.69
CA SER A 111 12.18 -4.74 -15.12
C SER A 111 12.29 -3.23 -15.31
N ILE A 112 13.52 -2.74 -15.34
CA ILE A 112 13.81 -1.32 -15.42
C ILE A 112 13.27 -0.72 -16.70
N ASP A 113 12.46 0.34 -16.56
CA ASP A 113 11.90 1.10 -17.68
C ASP A 113 11.83 2.58 -17.31
N SER A 114 12.86 3.31 -17.72
CA SER A 114 12.99 4.74 -17.45
C SER A 114 11.93 5.60 -18.16
N MET A 115 11.22 5.06 -19.14
CA MET A 115 10.16 5.77 -19.86
C MET A 115 8.87 5.88 -19.06
N LEU A 116 8.68 5.02 -18.07
CA LEU A 116 7.48 5.04 -17.22
C LEU A 116 7.50 6.10 -16.13
N PHE A 117 8.65 6.64 -15.77
CA PHE A 117 8.83 7.67 -14.72
C PHE A 117 8.17 7.30 -13.37
N VAL A 118 8.11 6.02 -13.03
CA VAL A 118 7.60 5.50 -11.76
C VAL A 118 8.62 4.59 -11.10
N HIS A 119 8.54 4.47 -9.77
CA HIS A 119 9.42 3.58 -9.02
C HIS A 119 8.99 2.11 -9.16
N ALA A 120 7.68 1.87 -9.18
CA ALA A 120 7.13 0.53 -9.29
C ALA A 120 5.83 0.50 -10.10
N SER A 121 5.55 -0.64 -10.71
CA SER A 121 4.26 -0.95 -11.35
C SER A 121 3.55 -2.04 -10.57
N VAL A 122 2.28 -1.82 -10.22
CA VAL A 122 1.40 -2.85 -9.67
C VAL A 122 0.51 -3.37 -10.80
N VAL A 123 0.67 -4.63 -11.17
CA VAL A 123 -0.16 -5.27 -12.20
C VAL A 123 -1.13 -6.22 -11.50
N LEU A 124 -2.40 -5.82 -11.43
CA LEU A 124 -3.45 -6.58 -10.75
C LEU A 124 -3.86 -7.80 -11.56
N GLY A 125 -3.78 -8.97 -10.95
CA GLY A 125 -4.23 -10.24 -11.52
C GLY A 125 -5.63 -10.64 -11.05
N ALA A 126 -6.12 -11.77 -11.51
CA ALA A 126 -7.43 -12.32 -11.14
C ALA A 126 -7.58 -12.63 -9.63
N ASP A 127 -6.48 -12.68 -8.89
CA ASP A 127 -6.40 -12.90 -7.44
C ASP A 127 -6.63 -11.64 -6.60
N VAL A 128 -7.13 -10.56 -7.17
CA VAL A 128 -7.36 -9.28 -6.45
C VAL A 128 -8.18 -9.44 -5.17
N GLY A 129 -9.11 -10.38 -5.13
CA GLY A 129 -9.92 -10.66 -3.94
C GLY A 129 -9.11 -11.11 -2.71
N ALA A 130 -7.89 -11.59 -2.90
CA ALA A 130 -6.99 -11.98 -1.82
C ALA A 130 -6.08 -10.85 -1.33
N LEU A 131 -6.04 -9.72 -2.02
CA LEU A 131 -5.21 -8.56 -1.67
C LEU A 131 -5.86 -7.73 -0.57
N ASP A 132 -5.03 -7.10 0.27
CA ASP A 132 -5.48 -6.28 1.40
C ASP A 132 -6.38 -5.11 0.98
N ALA A 133 -6.13 -4.52 -0.20
CA ALA A 133 -6.97 -3.47 -0.78
C ALA A 133 -8.42 -3.90 -1.06
N PHE A 134 -8.69 -5.20 -1.12
CA PHE A 134 -9.99 -5.78 -1.48
C PHE A 134 -10.67 -6.53 -0.33
N GLN A 135 -10.02 -6.59 0.83
CA GLN A 135 -10.62 -7.11 2.04
C GLN A 135 -11.65 -6.12 2.62
N PRO A 136 -12.71 -6.61 3.26
CA PRO A 136 -13.70 -5.77 3.92
C PRO A 136 -13.12 -5.02 5.12
#